data_65649ffc1f1d96456d2f5729599cdb7b
#
_entry.id   65649ffc1f1d96456d2f5729599cdb7b
#
_cell.length_a   1.000
_cell.length_b   1.000
_cell.length_c   1.000
_cell.angle_alpha   90.00
_cell.angle_beta   90.00
_cell.angle_gamma   90.00
#
_symmetry.space_group_name_H-M   'P 1'
#
loop_
_entity.id
_entity.type
_entity.pdbx_description
1 polymer ?
#
loop_
_entity_poly.entity_id
_entity_poly.type
_entity_poly.pdbx_seq_one_letter_code
_entity_poly.pdbx_strand_id
1 'polypeptide(L)'
;MRGTAGNAGNEVRTTAALTRLSRLRLSVLTGASLAALFGGALSGCNLDWEKPDLALPPPERFNEAKPKSATPIASGAEFARKFGSRELADFASLALTDNLAIAAAVARIDQADANARIVSSALWPSVGLGANATRTQVPGTVLSDVPNFNPSKAILQGAGKDGAAKLAENLSTFSANRTNLFTLGLNASYEIDFWGKNQNASNAARLLADASRFDRDVVEIATLAAVMNAWLQVLAVQDQLRIAAEHVRIAERVLGAISTRLEKGAATMLDYGQQAAVLAGQKATIPPLEQTLRQTKVTLAVLLGQTPETLDVKGGSLKGLRYPRLDPGLPSEVLLRRPDVAEAEALLASREFSVLRARAAFFPSITLNGRYGLQSIVLRNLLRPEAIAWEIGSNLAQPLFDGFNLQGQYELEQGRYKEVAALYRQRILAALADTESALIAAKETAKSVKIGEEALAMSKIALDAVQAQLLEGVVDVITLSTVQTTYFQYDFNLVLARLAYFQSAVSLYQALGGGWSPTTRNAELARANEAYEANKGPWP
;
A
#
# COMPACT_ATOMS: atom_id res chain seq x y z
N MET A 1 12.09 -105.25 -24.99
CA MET A 1 11.15 -105.10 -23.87
C MET A 1 11.47 -103.84 -23.11
N ARG A 2 10.47 -102.99 -22.94
CA ARG A 2 10.45 -101.79 -22.08
C ARG A 2 11.48 -100.72 -22.46
N GLY A 3 11.21 -99.53 -22.90
CA GLY A 3 10.00 -98.65 -22.71
C GLY A 3 10.53 -97.32 -22.23
N THR A 4 10.74 -96.37 -23.13
CA THR A 4 11.16 -95.02 -22.75
C THR A 4 10.03 -94.03 -23.19
N ALA A 5 9.26 -93.63 -22.24
CA ALA A 5 8.35 -92.46 -22.39
C ALA A 5 8.65 -91.47 -21.24
N GLY A 6 8.87 -90.24 -21.54
CA GLY A 6 8.83 -89.21 -20.54
C GLY A 6 9.94 -88.20 -20.56
N ASN A 7 9.97 -87.29 -21.53
CA ASN A 7 10.66 -86.04 -21.28
C ASN A 7 10.22 -84.90 -22.26
N ALA A 8 8.91 -84.69 -22.45
CA ALA A 8 8.39 -83.60 -23.28
C ALA A 8 7.65 -82.52 -22.49
N GLY A 9 7.56 -82.63 -21.13
CA GLY A 9 6.77 -81.73 -20.28
C GLY A 9 7.56 -80.62 -19.61
N ASN A 10 8.87 -80.66 -19.65
CA ASN A 10 9.68 -79.70 -18.85
C ASN A 10 10.25 -78.50 -19.63
N GLU A 11 10.32 -78.61 -20.97
CA GLU A 11 10.87 -77.49 -21.78
C GLU A 11 9.86 -76.38 -22.04
N VAL A 12 8.53 -76.63 -22.02
CA VAL A 12 7.49 -75.61 -22.25
C VAL A 12 7.26 -74.71 -21.00
N ARG A 13 7.58 -75.23 -19.81
CA ARG A 13 7.45 -74.43 -18.56
C ARG A 13 8.63 -73.48 -18.33
N THR A 14 9.84 -73.83 -18.80
CA THR A 14 11.02 -72.95 -18.65
C THR A 14 11.06 -71.82 -19.63
N THR A 15 10.52 -71.92 -20.84
CA THR A 15 10.42 -70.81 -21.81
C THR A 15 9.36 -69.79 -21.43
N ALA A 16 8.23 -70.13 -20.79
CA ALA A 16 7.22 -69.24 -20.33
C ALA A 16 7.64 -68.40 -19.10
N ALA A 17 8.51 -68.93 -18.24
CA ALA A 17 9.06 -68.22 -17.08
C ALA A 17 10.16 -67.23 -17.49
N LEU A 18 10.97 -67.50 -18.47
CA LEU A 18 12.04 -66.61 -18.96
C LEU A 18 11.45 -65.39 -19.73
N THR A 19 10.35 -65.59 -20.46
CA THR A 19 9.65 -64.47 -21.15
C THR A 19 8.90 -63.55 -20.19
N ARG A 20 8.45 -64.00 -19.03
CA ARG A 20 7.84 -63.11 -18.00
C ARG A 20 8.91 -62.34 -17.23
N LEU A 21 10.06 -62.90 -16.93
CA LEU A 21 11.18 -62.21 -16.27
C LEU A 21 11.84 -61.16 -17.17
N SER A 22 11.91 -61.39 -18.48
CA SER A 22 12.43 -60.38 -19.43
C SER A 22 11.49 -59.17 -19.60
N ARG A 23 10.17 -59.38 -19.56
CA ARG A 23 9.19 -58.24 -19.61
C ARG A 23 9.16 -57.45 -18.32
N LEU A 24 9.33 -58.05 -17.13
CA LEU A 24 9.46 -57.31 -15.86
C LEU A 24 10.77 -56.53 -15.77
N ARG A 25 11.87 -57.08 -16.28
CA ARG A 25 13.16 -56.34 -16.28
C ARG A 25 13.17 -55.17 -17.27
N LEU A 26 12.48 -55.28 -18.39
CA LEU A 26 12.39 -54.21 -19.38
C LEU A 26 11.51 -53.04 -18.86
N SER A 27 10.43 -53.34 -18.14
CA SER A 27 9.56 -52.30 -17.55
C SER A 27 10.20 -51.60 -16.34
N VAL A 28 11.04 -52.27 -15.56
CA VAL A 28 11.78 -51.64 -14.45
C VAL A 28 12.96 -50.80 -14.96
N LEU A 29 13.63 -51.24 -16.05
CA LEU A 29 14.71 -50.46 -16.66
C LEU A 29 14.22 -49.22 -17.37
N THR A 30 13.04 -49.25 -18.02
CA THR A 30 12.42 -48.06 -18.62
C THR A 30 11.91 -47.09 -17.55
N GLY A 31 11.35 -47.56 -16.44
CA GLY A 31 10.95 -46.71 -15.31
C GLY A 31 12.13 -46.04 -14.60
N ALA A 32 13.23 -46.76 -14.38
CA ALA A 32 14.46 -46.23 -13.79
C ALA A 32 15.17 -45.22 -14.71
N SER A 33 15.16 -45.45 -16.03
CA SER A 33 15.74 -44.52 -17.01
C SER A 33 14.94 -43.23 -17.15
N LEU A 34 13.59 -43.28 -17.07
CA LEU A 34 12.75 -42.10 -17.04
C LEU A 34 12.95 -41.28 -15.74
N ALA A 35 13.05 -41.96 -14.59
CA ALA A 35 13.30 -41.30 -13.29
C ALA A 35 14.70 -40.65 -13.24
N ALA A 36 15.71 -41.27 -13.85
CA ALA A 36 17.07 -40.73 -13.95
C ALA A 36 17.15 -39.50 -14.91
N LEU A 37 16.39 -39.51 -16.00
CA LEU A 37 16.27 -38.36 -16.91
C LEU A 37 15.52 -37.20 -16.27
N PHE A 38 14.50 -37.46 -15.46
CA PHE A 38 13.80 -36.42 -14.68
C PHE A 38 14.66 -35.86 -13.53
N GLY A 39 15.45 -36.71 -12.85
CA GLY A 39 16.37 -36.29 -11.80
C GLY A 39 17.56 -35.45 -12.31
N GLY A 40 18.07 -35.76 -13.51
CA GLY A 40 19.20 -35.05 -14.12
C GLY A 40 18.83 -33.68 -14.71
N ALA A 41 17.57 -33.45 -15.13
CA ALA A 41 17.12 -32.18 -15.64
C ALA A 41 16.87 -31.14 -14.52
N LEU A 42 16.64 -31.57 -13.29
CA LEU A 42 16.43 -30.73 -12.12
C LEU A 42 17.72 -30.24 -11.45
N SER A 43 18.87 -30.89 -11.73
CA SER A 43 20.15 -30.55 -11.10
C SER A 43 20.91 -29.40 -11.74
N GLY A 44 20.39 -28.79 -12.81
CA GLY A 44 21.05 -27.68 -13.54
C GLY A 44 20.69 -26.27 -13.10
N CYS A 45 19.62 -26.06 -12.34
CA CYS A 45 19.24 -24.75 -11.86
C CYS A 45 19.63 -24.61 -10.39
N ASN A 46 20.63 -23.79 -10.09
CA ASN A 46 20.87 -23.36 -8.71
C ASN A 46 19.71 -22.47 -8.27
N LEU A 47 18.69 -23.06 -7.61
CA LEU A 47 17.52 -22.40 -7.06
C LEU A 47 17.75 -21.92 -5.61
N ASP A 48 19.00 -21.99 -5.14
CA ASP A 48 19.37 -21.46 -3.83
C ASP A 48 19.37 -19.94 -3.88
N TRP A 49 18.71 -19.37 -2.91
CA TRP A 49 18.57 -17.94 -2.74
C TRP A 49 19.09 -17.52 -1.38
N GLU A 50 20.16 -16.75 -1.40
CA GLU A 50 20.72 -16.12 -0.22
C GLU A 50 19.97 -14.82 0.06
N LYS A 51 19.26 -14.79 1.19
CA LYS A 51 18.57 -13.59 1.63
C LYS A 51 19.59 -12.55 2.12
N PRO A 52 19.45 -11.28 1.76
CA PRO A 52 20.29 -10.23 2.32
C PRO A 52 20.10 -10.15 3.84
N ASP A 53 21.16 -9.83 4.55
CA ASP A 53 21.09 -9.55 5.99
C ASP A 53 20.25 -8.28 6.23
N LEU A 54 19.17 -8.42 6.98
CA LEU A 54 18.25 -7.34 7.35
C LEU A 54 18.58 -6.73 8.72
N ALA A 55 19.56 -7.29 9.46
CA ALA A 55 19.85 -6.86 10.80
C ALA A 55 20.27 -5.38 10.84
N LEU A 56 19.49 -4.60 11.54
CA LEU A 56 19.75 -3.22 11.95
C LEU A 56 19.43 -3.14 13.44
N PRO A 57 20.39 -3.46 14.33
CA PRO A 57 20.11 -3.36 15.75
C PRO A 57 19.80 -1.90 16.10
N PRO A 58 18.62 -1.62 16.67
CA PRO A 58 18.29 -0.27 17.09
C PRO A 58 19.23 0.17 18.23
N PRO A 59 19.55 1.47 18.33
CA PRO A 59 20.34 1.98 19.45
C PRO A 59 19.61 1.73 20.77
N GLU A 60 20.36 1.60 21.86
CA GLU A 60 19.78 1.36 23.19
C GLU A 60 18.94 2.53 23.72
N ARG A 61 19.23 3.75 23.26
CA ARG A 61 18.54 4.98 23.67
C ARG A 61 18.61 6.06 22.59
N PHE A 62 17.71 7.00 22.66
CA PHE A 62 17.82 8.28 21.96
C PHE A 62 18.82 9.21 22.70
N ASN A 63 19.51 10.08 21.94
CA ASN A 63 20.47 11.01 22.55
C ASN A 63 19.78 12.06 23.42
N GLU A 64 18.60 12.52 23.01
CA GLU A 64 17.86 13.60 23.67
C GLU A 64 16.85 13.11 24.71
N ALA A 65 16.65 11.80 24.88
CA ALA A 65 15.74 11.23 25.86
C ALA A 65 16.44 10.29 26.85
N LYS A 66 15.98 10.31 28.10
CA LYS A 66 16.41 9.29 29.07
C LYS A 66 15.72 7.97 28.76
N PRO A 67 16.42 6.82 28.87
CA PRO A 67 15.81 5.52 28.68
C PRO A 67 14.72 5.29 29.73
N LYS A 68 13.49 5.21 29.28
CA LYS A 68 12.31 4.94 30.09
C LYS A 68 11.31 4.19 29.23
N SER A 69 10.61 3.21 29.77
CA SER A 69 9.53 2.54 29.04
C SER A 69 8.47 3.55 28.62
N ALA A 70 8.01 3.44 27.39
CA ALA A 70 7.04 4.38 26.84
C ALA A 70 5.69 4.26 27.54
N THR A 71 5.08 5.40 27.83
CA THR A 71 3.65 5.45 28.16
C THR A 71 2.81 5.29 26.89
N PRO A 72 1.62 4.69 26.95
CA PRO A 72 0.72 4.63 25.80
C PRO A 72 0.42 6.04 25.28
N ILE A 73 0.60 6.24 23.99
CA ILE A 73 0.29 7.51 23.33
C ILE A 73 -1.20 7.52 23.04
N ALA A 74 -1.86 8.62 23.40
CA ALA A 74 -3.28 8.79 23.13
C ALA A 74 -3.55 8.84 21.62
N SER A 75 -4.69 8.31 21.19
CA SER A 75 -5.14 8.40 19.79
C SER A 75 -5.45 9.83 19.36
N GLY A 76 -5.53 10.08 18.05
CA GLY A 76 -5.57 11.40 17.43
C GLY A 76 -6.43 12.47 18.10
N ALA A 77 -7.74 12.23 18.25
CA ALA A 77 -8.65 13.20 18.88
C ALA A 77 -8.37 13.39 20.38
N GLU A 78 -7.95 12.34 21.08
CA GLU A 78 -7.58 12.39 22.49
C GLU A 78 -6.24 13.13 22.68
N PHE A 79 -5.29 12.94 21.78
CA PHE A 79 -4.06 13.73 21.76
C PHE A 79 -4.34 15.21 21.54
N ALA A 80 -5.22 15.54 20.59
CA ALA A 80 -5.64 16.91 20.33
C ALA A 80 -6.24 17.61 21.56
N ARG A 81 -6.99 16.88 22.40
CA ARG A 81 -7.51 17.41 23.70
C ARG A 81 -6.43 17.82 24.67
N LYS A 82 -5.24 17.20 24.63
CA LYS A 82 -4.12 17.53 25.52
C LYS A 82 -3.58 18.95 25.32
N PHE A 83 -3.83 19.58 24.15
CA PHE A 83 -3.54 21.00 23.94
C PHE A 83 -4.46 21.92 24.72
N GLY A 84 -5.55 21.42 25.31
CA GLY A 84 -6.50 22.21 26.09
C GLY A 84 -7.56 22.90 25.25
N SER A 85 -7.69 22.55 23.97
CA SER A 85 -8.71 23.08 23.05
C SER A 85 -9.76 22.03 22.70
N ARG A 86 -11.04 22.35 22.89
CA ARG A 86 -12.16 21.55 22.41
C ARG A 86 -12.28 21.59 20.89
N GLU A 87 -12.15 22.80 20.32
CA GLU A 87 -12.24 23.02 18.88
C GLU A 87 -11.24 22.15 18.11
N LEU A 88 -9.99 22.08 18.58
CA LEU A 88 -8.97 21.21 17.96
C LEU A 88 -9.36 19.73 18.04
N ALA A 89 -9.92 19.29 19.15
CA ALA A 89 -10.36 17.90 19.31
C ALA A 89 -11.56 17.56 18.39
N ASP A 90 -12.49 18.51 18.23
CA ASP A 90 -13.63 18.37 17.35
C ASP A 90 -13.16 18.31 15.88
N PHE A 91 -12.23 19.18 15.48
CA PHE A 91 -11.62 19.14 14.14
C PHE A 91 -10.82 17.85 13.90
N ALA A 92 -10.08 17.35 14.87
CA ALA A 92 -9.40 16.06 14.77
C ALA A 92 -10.40 14.91 14.57
N SER A 93 -11.52 14.92 15.28
CA SER A 93 -12.58 13.91 15.12
C SER A 93 -13.24 14.00 13.74
N LEU A 94 -13.54 15.21 13.28
CA LEU A 94 -14.16 15.46 11.98
C LEU A 94 -13.24 15.05 10.82
N ALA A 95 -11.94 15.33 10.94
CA ALA A 95 -10.97 14.90 9.94
C ALA A 95 -10.91 13.38 9.79
N LEU A 96 -11.04 12.62 10.89
CA LEU A 96 -11.04 11.14 10.84
C LEU A 96 -12.27 10.57 10.12
N THR A 97 -13.39 11.28 10.13
CA THR A 97 -14.65 10.82 9.48
C THR A 97 -14.81 11.32 8.06
N ASP A 98 -14.47 12.58 7.79
CA ASP A 98 -14.89 13.29 6.58
C ASP A 98 -13.73 13.58 5.62
N ASN A 99 -12.47 13.32 6.01
CA ASN A 99 -11.32 13.61 5.15
C ASN A 99 -11.28 12.68 3.93
N LEU A 100 -11.21 13.28 2.73
CA LEU A 100 -11.24 12.56 1.46
C LEU A 100 -9.96 11.74 1.19
N ALA A 101 -8.81 12.12 1.76
CA ALA A 101 -7.58 11.34 1.61
C ALA A 101 -7.66 10.02 2.41
N ILE A 102 -8.27 10.06 3.61
CA ILE A 102 -8.55 8.86 4.40
C ILE A 102 -9.58 7.98 3.67
N ALA A 103 -10.65 8.57 3.15
CA ALA A 103 -11.65 7.83 2.36
C ALA A 103 -11.02 7.16 1.12
N ALA A 104 -10.12 7.85 0.42
CA ALA A 104 -9.39 7.28 -0.70
C ALA A 104 -8.46 6.12 -0.27
N ALA A 105 -7.82 6.22 0.90
CA ALA A 105 -7.00 5.14 1.45
C ALA A 105 -7.85 3.90 1.82
N VAL A 106 -9.04 4.10 2.38
CA VAL A 106 -10.01 3.00 2.62
C VAL A 106 -10.40 2.33 1.30
N ALA A 107 -10.72 3.10 0.26
CA ALA A 107 -11.03 2.53 -1.06
C ALA A 107 -9.86 1.75 -1.70
N ARG A 108 -8.60 2.11 -1.39
CA ARG A 108 -7.43 1.31 -1.81
C ARG A 108 -7.37 -0.04 -1.08
N ILE A 109 -7.80 -0.12 0.18
CA ILE A 109 -7.91 -1.40 0.89
C ILE A 109 -8.93 -2.30 0.17
N ASP A 110 -10.11 -1.77 -0.21
CA ASP A 110 -11.12 -2.53 -0.94
C ASP A 110 -10.57 -3.08 -2.27
N GLN A 111 -9.80 -2.26 -2.99
CA GLN A 111 -9.12 -2.68 -4.23
C GLN A 111 -8.09 -3.78 -3.97
N ALA A 112 -7.27 -3.65 -2.93
CA ALA A 112 -6.25 -4.63 -2.59
C ALA A 112 -6.87 -5.96 -2.13
N ASP A 113 -7.94 -5.92 -1.33
CA ASP A 113 -8.69 -7.09 -0.91
C ASP A 113 -9.38 -7.79 -2.10
N ALA A 114 -9.96 -7.03 -3.04
CA ALA A 114 -10.51 -7.57 -4.27
C ALA A 114 -9.43 -8.24 -5.13
N ASN A 115 -8.25 -7.61 -5.25
CA ASN A 115 -7.12 -8.20 -5.97
C ASN A 115 -6.62 -9.49 -5.29
N ALA A 116 -6.54 -9.52 -3.95
CA ALA A 116 -6.19 -10.72 -3.21
C ALA A 116 -7.20 -11.87 -3.46
N ARG A 117 -8.52 -11.56 -3.55
CA ARG A 117 -9.54 -12.55 -3.95
C ARG A 117 -9.35 -13.03 -5.38
N ILE A 118 -9.06 -12.12 -6.33
CA ILE A 118 -8.79 -12.47 -7.74
C ILE A 118 -7.60 -13.43 -7.83
N VAL A 119 -6.49 -13.11 -7.18
CA VAL A 119 -5.28 -13.97 -7.19
C VAL A 119 -5.55 -15.30 -6.48
N SER A 120 -6.28 -15.27 -5.36
CA SER A 120 -6.63 -16.49 -4.61
C SER A 120 -7.61 -17.39 -5.34
N SER A 121 -8.32 -16.91 -6.35
CA SER A 121 -9.25 -17.73 -7.16
C SER A 121 -8.53 -18.88 -7.88
N ALA A 122 -7.23 -18.75 -8.18
CA ALA A 122 -6.42 -19.81 -8.76
C ALA A 122 -6.27 -21.04 -7.85
N LEU A 123 -6.58 -20.93 -6.55
CA LEU A 123 -6.60 -22.04 -5.60
C LEU A 123 -7.89 -22.90 -5.70
N TRP A 124 -8.87 -22.48 -6.50
CA TRP A 124 -10.17 -23.13 -6.63
C TRP A 124 -10.41 -23.56 -8.08
N PRO A 125 -11.19 -24.63 -8.30
CA PRO A 125 -11.60 -24.99 -9.63
C PRO A 125 -12.40 -23.88 -10.32
N SER A 126 -12.12 -23.60 -11.59
CA SER A 126 -12.98 -22.77 -12.43
C SER A 126 -14.03 -23.62 -13.12
N VAL A 127 -15.30 -23.20 -13.08
CA VAL A 127 -16.40 -23.87 -13.78
C VAL A 127 -17.10 -22.85 -14.67
N GLY A 128 -17.22 -23.18 -15.95
CA GLY A 128 -17.87 -22.33 -16.94
C GLY A 128 -18.91 -23.10 -17.77
N LEU A 129 -20.00 -22.44 -18.11
CA LEU A 129 -20.97 -22.93 -19.10
C LEU A 129 -20.56 -22.38 -20.48
N GLY A 130 -20.39 -23.28 -21.44
CA GLY A 130 -20.05 -22.92 -22.81
C GLY A 130 -21.04 -23.49 -23.83
N ALA A 131 -21.42 -22.68 -24.81
CA ALA A 131 -22.13 -23.11 -26.00
C ALA A 131 -21.28 -22.75 -27.21
N ASN A 132 -21.03 -23.73 -28.08
CA ASN A 132 -20.26 -23.51 -29.29
C ASN A 132 -20.92 -24.19 -30.50
N ALA A 133 -20.91 -23.50 -31.64
CA ALA A 133 -21.35 -24.01 -32.92
C ALA A 133 -20.21 -23.81 -33.93
N THR A 134 -19.59 -24.91 -34.33
CA THR A 134 -18.45 -24.89 -35.25
C THR A 134 -18.83 -25.59 -36.54
N ARG A 135 -18.54 -24.99 -37.68
CA ARG A 135 -18.60 -25.62 -39.00
C ARG A 135 -17.19 -25.68 -39.56
N THR A 136 -16.69 -26.92 -39.72
CA THR A 136 -15.34 -27.18 -40.21
C THR A 136 -15.40 -27.79 -41.58
N GLN A 137 -14.56 -27.31 -42.47
CA GLN A 137 -14.29 -27.95 -43.74
C GLN A 137 -12.87 -28.47 -43.73
N VAL A 138 -12.70 -29.80 -43.81
CA VAL A 138 -11.37 -30.42 -43.88
C VAL A 138 -11.01 -30.53 -45.37
N PRO A 139 -9.85 -30.02 -45.80
CA PRO A 139 -9.38 -30.19 -47.18
C PRO A 139 -9.20 -31.66 -47.54
N GLY A 140 -9.63 -32.07 -48.74
CA GLY A 140 -9.51 -33.46 -49.20
C GLY A 140 -8.09 -34.00 -49.24
N THR A 141 -7.10 -33.10 -49.36
CA THR A 141 -5.65 -33.42 -49.32
C THR A 141 -5.18 -33.97 -47.99
N VAL A 142 -5.85 -33.64 -46.85
CA VAL A 142 -5.45 -34.15 -45.51
C VAL A 142 -5.88 -35.61 -45.32
N LEU A 143 -6.92 -36.07 -46.02
CA LEU A 143 -7.42 -37.45 -45.93
C LEU A 143 -6.72 -38.41 -46.93
N SER A 144 -6.07 -37.86 -47.99
CA SER A 144 -5.38 -38.67 -49.00
C SER A 144 -4.00 -39.19 -48.52
N ASP A 145 -3.41 -38.52 -47.50
CA ASP A 145 -2.05 -38.80 -47.02
C ASP A 145 -1.99 -39.69 -45.75
N VAL A 146 -3.10 -40.33 -45.36
CA VAL A 146 -3.03 -41.35 -44.28
C VAL A 146 -2.49 -42.64 -44.87
N PRO A 147 -1.22 -43.02 -44.60
CA PRO A 147 -0.64 -44.26 -45.13
C PRO A 147 -1.48 -45.44 -44.65
N ASN A 148 -1.91 -46.29 -45.55
CA ASN A 148 -2.70 -47.52 -45.33
C ASN A 148 -4.18 -47.42 -45.05
N PHE A 149 -4.83 -46.27 -45.14
CA PHE A 149 -6.29 -46.23 -45.18
C PHE A 149 -6.75 -46.35 -46.62
N ASN A 150 -6.77 -47.57 -47.14
CA ASN A 150 -7.42 -47.89 -48.41
C ASN A 150 -8.69 -48.68 -48.10
N PRO A 151 -9.84 -47.99 -47.97
CA PRO A 151 -11.10 -48.63 -47.64
C PRO A 151 -11.54 -49.64 -48.74
N SER A 152 -11.07 -49.43 -49.98
CA SER A 152 -11.38 -50.32 -51.10
C SER A 152 -10.76 -51.72 -50.97
N LYS A 153 -9.60 -51.86 -50.35
CA LYS A 153 -8.95 -53.17 -50.19
C LYS A 153 -9.48 -54.01 -49.01
N ALA A 154 -9.84 -53.34 -47.90
CA ALA A 154 -10.37 -54.02 -46.71
C ALA A 154 -11.82 -54.51 -46.93
N ILE A 155 -12.56 -53.83 -47.76
CA ILE A 155 -13.99 -54.09 -48.03
C ILE A 155 -14.19 -55.06 -49.19
N LEU A 156 -13.33 -55.04 -50.20
CA LEU A 156 -13.41 -55.94 -51.34
C LEU A 156 -13.08 -57.41 -51.02
N GLN A 157 -12.47 -57.69 -49.87
CA GLN A 157 -12.16 -59.07 -49.46
C GLN A 157 -13.28 -59.76 -48.66
N GLY A 158 -14.34 -59.03 -48.23
CA GLY A 158 -15.39 -59.62 -47.39
C GLY A 158 -16.85 -59.39 -47.81
N ALA A 159 -17.12 -58.52 -48.75
CA ALA A 159 -18.50 -58.18 -49.15
C ALA A 159 -18.68 -58.46 -50.62
N GLY A 160 -19.76 -59.19 -50.97
CA GLY A 160 -20.18 -59.42 -52.39
C GLY A 160 -20.39 -58.14 -53.17
N LYS A 161 -20.37 -58.16 -54.49
CA LYS A 161 -20.39 -57.00 -55.41
C LYS A 161 -21.48 -55.96 -55.09
N ASP A 162 -22.63 -56.35 -54.58
CA ASP A 162 -23.72 -55.41 -54.20
C ASP A 162 -23.52 -54.72 -52.86
N GLY A 163 -22.78 -55.33 -51.92
CA GLY A 163 -22.39 -54.69 -50.63
C GLY A 163 -21.31 -53.66 -50.82
N ALA A 164 -20.39 -53.90 -51.73
CA ALA A 164 -19.31 -52.97 -52.05
C ALA A 164 -19.81 -51.66 -52.72
N ALA A 165 -20.84 -51.77 -53.59
CA ALA A 165 -21.47 -50.61 -54.27
C ALA A 165 -22.22 -49.73 -53.27
N LYS A 166 -23.03 -50.29 -52.37
CA LYS A 166 -23.76 -49.55 -51.34
C LYS A 166 -22.78 -48.91 -50.28
N LEU A 167 -21.71 -49.55 -50.03
CA LEU A 167 -20.68 -49.02 -49.07
C LEU A 167 -19.84 -47.93 -49.75
N ALA A 168 -19.52 -48.05 -51.03
CA ALA A 168 -18.86 -47.01 -51.82
C ALA A 168 -19.76 -45.78 -51.98
N GLU A 169 -21.06 -45.97 -52.12
CA GLU A 169 -22.08 -44.88 -52.17
C GLU A 169 -22.16 -44.18 -50.79
N ASN A 170 -22.16 -44.91 -49.68
CA ASN A 170 -22.10 -44.34 -48.32
C ASN A 170 -20.76 -43.68 -48.03
N LEU A 171 -19.64 -44.17 -48.55
CA LEU A 171 -18.30 -43.57 -48.40
C LEU A 171 -18.12 -42.35 -49.33
N SER A 172 -18.81 -42.29 -50.48
CA SER A 172 -18.80 -41.09 -51.34
C SER A 172 -19.53 -39.90 -50.70
N THR A 173 -20.44 -40.13 -49.76
CA THR A 173 -21.06 -39.09 -48.93
C THR A 173 -20.08 -38.51 -47.90
N PHE A 174 -18.96 -39.18 -47.59
CA PHE A 174 -17.86 -38.62 -46.83
C PHE A 174 -16.97 -37.61 -47.59
N SER A 175 -17.20 -37.42 -48.90
CA SER A 175 -16.41 -36.50 -49.72
C SER A 175 -16.80 -35.03 -49.60
N ALA A 176 -17.85 -34.69 -48.89
CA ALA A 176 -18.15 -33.31 -48.54
C ALA A 176 -17.66 -33.01 -47.12
N ASN A 177 -16.41 -32.70 -47.03
CA ASN A 177 -15.61 -32.42 -45.82
C ASN A 177 -16.14 -31.28 -44.94
N ARG A 178 -17.45 -31.11 -44.82
CA ARG A 178 -18.08 -30.10 -43.96
C ARG A 178 -18.80 -30.79 -42.82
N THR A 179 -18.26 -30.59 -41.63
CA THR A 179 -18.85 -31.08 -40.38
C THR A 179 -19.31 -29.92 -39.52
N ASN A 180 -20.56 -29.96 -39.08
CA ASN A 180 -21.04 -29.08 -38.04
C ASN A 180 -20.82 -29.78 -36.69
N LEU A 181 -20.46 -29.01 -35.66
CA LEU A 181 -20.40 -29.51 -34.31
C LEU A 181 -21.06 -28.48 -33.38
N PHE A 182 -22.10 -28.90 -32.73
CA PHE A 182 -22.82 -28.11 -31.72
C PHE A 182 -22.50 -28.71 -30.36
N THR A 183 -22.05 -27.87 -29.43
CA THR A 183 -21.73 -28.28 -28.06
C THR A 183 -22.38 -27.32 -27.06
N LEU A 184 -22.94 -27.87 -26.00
CA LEU A 184 -23.47 -27.13 -24.85
C LEU A 184 -23.08 -27.90 -23.60
N GLY A 185 -22.32 -27.28 -22.70
CA GLY A 185 -21.85 -28.00 -21.50
C GLY A 185 -21.07 -27.20 -20.53
N LEU A 186 -20.85 -27.80 -19.39
CA LEU A 186 -19.97 -27.29 -18.31
C LEU A 186 -18.55 -27.74 -18.59
N ASN A 187 -17.61 -26.80 -18.44
CA ASN A 187 -16.17 -27.07 -18.47
C ASN A 187 -15.61 -26.71 -17.09
N ALA A 188 -14.87 -27.61 -16.48
CA ALA A 188 -14.17 -27.38 -15.23
C ALA A 188 -12.66 -27.51 -15.48
N SER A 189 -11.88 -26.61 -14.87
CA SER A 189 -10.41 -26.67 -14.90
C SER A 189 -9.85 -26.32 -13.51
N TYR A 190 -8.85 -27.11 -13.07
CA TYR A 190 -8.20 -26.91 -11.79
C TYR A 190 -6.71 -27.26 -11.87
N GLU A 191 -5.84 -26.32 -11.53
CA GLU A 191 -4.41 -26.57 -11.38
C GLU A 191 -4.11 -27.00 -9.95
N ILE A 192 -3.60 -28.23 -9.78
CA ILE A 192 -3.19 -28.74 -8.48
C ILE A 192 -1.91 -28.01 -8.06
N ASP A 193 -1.96 -27.26 -6.98
CA ASP A 193 -0.84 -26.45 -6.51
C ASP A 193 0.12 -27.24 -5.62
N PHE A 194 0.79 -28.24 -6.20
CA PHE A 194 1.70 -29.13 -5.49
C PHE A 194 2.95 -28.41 -4.96
N TRP A 195 3.39 -27.38 -5.68
CA TRP A 195 4.64 -26.65 -5.43
C TRP A 195 4.41 -25.30 -4.77
N GLY A 196 3.17 -24.96 -4.51
CA GLY A 196 2.79 -23.72 -3.85
C GLY A 196 2.89 -22.48 -4.73
N LYS A 197 2.86 -22.60 -6.06
CA LYS A 197 2.89 -21.45 -6.99
C LYS A 197 1.72 -20.51 -6.74
N ASN A 198 0.50 -21.05 -6.74
CA ASN A 198 -0.73 -20.29 -6.56
C ASN A 198 -0.92 -19.87 -5.09
N GLN A 199 -0.54 -20.73 -4.15
CA GLN A 199 -0.56 -20.42 -2.71
C GLN A 199 0.37 -19.25 -2.38
N ASN A 200 1.60 -19.24 -2.91
CA ASN A 200 2.54 -18.14 -2.71
C ASN A 200 2.06 -16.84 -3.39
N ALA A 201 1.43 -16.94 -4.58
CA ALA A 201 0.81 -15.78 -5.22
C ALA A 201 -0.31 -15.19 -4.34
N SER A 202 -1.18 -16.05 -3.79
CA SER A 202 -2.26 -15.65 -2.87
C SER A 202 -1.71 -15.00 -1.60
N ASN A 203 -0.68 -15.58 -0.98
CA ASN A 203 -0.04 -15.02 0.22
C ASN A 203 0.60 -13.66 -0.06
N ALA A 204 1.30 -13.52 -1.21
CA ALA A 204 1.85 -12.23 -1.62
C ALA A 204 0.77 -11.16 -1.78
N ALA A 205 -0.36 -11.49 -2.43
CA ALA A 205 -1.46 -10.56 -2.63
C ALA A 205 -2.17 -10.17 -1.31
N ARG A 206 -2.31 -11.10 -0.37
CA ARG A 206 -2.86 -10.81 0.97
C ARG A 206 -1.97 -9.86 1.75
N LEU A 207 -0.66 -10.06 1.74
CA LEU A 207 0.29 -9.17 2.41
C LEU A 207 0.31 -7.77 1.78
N LEU A 208 0.06 -7.64 0.46
CA LEU A 208 -0.16 -6.33 -0.18
C LEU A 208 -1.44 -5.66 0.32
N ALA A 209 -2.50 -6.43 0.59
CA ALA A 209 -3.71 -5.87 1.19
C ALA A 209 -3.46 -5.42 2.64
N ASP A 210 -2.65 -6.17 3.41
CA ASP A 210 -2.24 -5.74 4.75
C ASP A 210 -1.36 -4.48 4.70
N ALA A 211 -0.43 -4.37 3.75
CA ALA A 211 0.34 -3.14 3.52
C ALA A 211 -0.57 -1.93 3.24
N SER A 212 -1.63 -2.11 2.43
CA SER A 212 -2.61 -1.04 2.17
C SER A 212 -3.39 -0.61 3.43
N ARG A 213 -3.59 -1.53 4.39
CA ARG A 213 -4.18 -1.18 5.69
C ARG A 213 -3.23 -0.32 6.52
N PHE A 214 -1.94 -0.64 6.52
CA PHE A 214 -0.93 0.19 7.19
C PHE A 214 -0.74 1.55 6.50
N ASP A 215 -0.78 1.62 5.15
CA ASP A 215 -0.79 2.89 4.40
C ASP A 215 -1.95 3.79 4.85
N ARG A 216 -3.16 3.24 5.03
CA ARG A 216 -4.31 3.98 5.56
C ARG A 216 -4.00 4.58 6.95
N ASP A 217 -3.37 3.82 7.83
CA ASP A 217 -3.02 4.28 9.17
C ASP A 217 -1.95 5.39 9.12
N VAL A 218 -1.00 5.31 8.19
CA VAL A 218 -0.02 6.38 7.91
C VAL A 218 -0.71 7.65 7.42
N VAL A 219 -1.64 7.53 6.46
CA VAL A 219 -2.43 8.66 5.93
C VAL A 219 -3.26 9.32 7.03
N GLU A 220 -3.86 8.54 7.93
CA GLU A 220 -4.63 9.02 9.06
C GLU A 220 -3.78 9.89 10.00
N ILE A 221 -2.61 9.39 10.42
CA ILE A 221 -1.68 10.12 11.29
C ILE A 221 -1.19 11.40 10.61
N ALA A 222 -0.84 11.33 9.32
CA ALA A 222 -0.39 12.48 8.55
C ALA A 222 -1.49 13.55 8.41
N THR A 223 -2.73 13.13 8.15
CA THR A 223 -3.89 14.03 8.06
C THR A 223 -4.15 14.72 9.38
N LEU A 224 -4.15 13.99 10.50
CA LEU A 224 -4.30 14.57 11.84
C LEU A 224 -3.21 15.58 12.16
N ALA A 225 -1.96 15.28 11.84
CA ALA A 225 -0.85 16.21 12.01
C ALA A 225 -1.01 17.47 11.15
N ALA A 226 -1.47 17.33 9.91
CA ALA A 226 -1.75 18.45 9.02
C ALA A 226 -2.88 19.35 9.56
N VAL A 227 -3.98 18.77 10.06
CA VAL A 227 -5.09 19.49 10.67
C VAL A 227 -4.63 20.26 11.92
N MET A 228 -3.88 19.60 12.81
CA MET A 228 -3.34 20.25 14.01
C MET A 228 -2.40 21.40 13.65
N ASN A 229 -1.50 21.22 12.70
CA ASN A 229 -0.58 22.27 12.25
C ASN A 229 -1.31 23.43 11.58
N ALA A 230 -2.32 23.18 10.74
CA ALA A 230 -3.12 24.21 10.11
C ALA A 230 -3.90 25.03 11.16
N TRP A 231 -4.49 24.35 12.14
CA TRP A 231 -5.19 25.04 13.24
C TRP A 231 -4.24 25.87 14.10
N LEU A 232 -3.07 25.34 14.47
CA LEU A 232 -2.04 26.11 15.19
C LEU A 232 -1.58 27.35 14.41
N GLN A 233 -1.48 27.22 13.08
CA GLN A 233 -1.16 28.34 12.19
C GLN A 233 -2.27 29.40 12.20
N VAL A 234 -3.56 29.01 12.23
CA VAL A 234 -4.68 29.96 12.38
C VAL A 234 -4.52 30.75 13.67
N LEU A 235 -4.24 30.09 14.80
CA LEU A 235 -4.05 30.77 16.08
C LEU A 235 -2.84 31.71 16.05
N ALA A 236 -1.74 31.30 15.44
CA ALA A 236 -0.54 32.14 15.33
C ALA A 236 -0.85 33.42 14.53
N VAL A 237 -1.53 33.30 13.40
CA VAL A 237 -1.87 34.48 12.58
C VAL A 237 -2.90 35.37 13.29
N GLN A 238 -3.85 34.81 14.03
CA GLN A 238 -4.74 35.59 14.88
C GLN A 238 -4.01 36.37 15.99
N ASP A 239 -3.01 35.73 16.62
CA ASP A 239 -2.15 36.41 17.58
C ASP A 239 -1.35 37.52 16.92
N GLN A 240 -0.77 37.29 15.73
CA GLN A 240 -0.03 38.28 14.97
C GLN A 240 -0.94 39.47 14.57
N LEU A 241 -2.17 39.24 14.12
CA LEU A 241 -3.14 40.31 13.81
C LEU A 241 -3.47 41.15 15.04
N ARG A 242 -3.70 40.51 16.20
CA ARG A 242 -3.96 41.21 17.46
C ARG A 242 -2.77 42.06 17.88
N ILE A 243 -1.55 41.54 17.77
CA ILE A 243 -0.31 42.26 18.05
C ILE A 243 -0.09 43.40 17.04
N ALA A 244 -0.31 43.18 15.74
CA ALA A 244 -0.21 44.22 14.71
C ALA A 244 -1.16 45.38 14.98
N ALA A 245 -2.41 45.10 15.38
CA ALA A 245 -3.37 46.13 15.77
C ALA A 245 -2.91 46.92 17.01
N GLU A 246 -2.25 46.29 17.98
CA GLU A 246 -1.66 46.98 19.14
C GLU A 246 -0.44 47.82 18.74
N HIS A 247 0.41 47.33 17.85
CA HIS A 247 1.55 48.07 17.31
C HIS A 247 1.09 49.33 16.56
N VAL A 248 0.03 49.23 15.76
CA VAL A 248 -0.60 50.39 15.11
C VAL A 248 -1.08 51.42 16.16
N ARG A 249 -1.77 50.95 17.22
CA ARG A 249 -2.25 51.87 18.30
C ARG A 249 -1.07 52.54 19.04
N ILE A 250 0.02 51.84 19.28
CA ILE A 250 1.23 52.40 19.87
C ILE A 250 1.81 53.48 18.94
N ALA A 251 1.96 53.16 17.64
CA ALA A 251 2.53 54.08 16.67
C ALA A 251 1.62 55.32 16.46
N GLU A 252 0.28 55.20 16.50
CA GLU A 252 -0.68 56.32 16.42
C GLU A 252 -0.58 57.23 17.64
N ARG A 253 -0.48 56.69 18.84
CA ARG A 253 -0.29 57.51 20.06
C ARG A 253 1.01 58.33 20.01
N VAL A 254 2.10 57.70 19.55
CA VAL A 254 3.40 58.39 19.44
C VAL A 254 3.34 59.48 18.36
N LEU A 255 2.73 59.18 17.19
CA LEU A 255 2.58 60.17 16.12
C LEU A 255 1.73 61.37 16.58
N GLY A 256 0.64 61.15 17.34
CA GLY A 256 -0.17 62.21 17.94
C GLY A 256 0.64 63.08 18.91
N ALA A 257 1.48 62.51 19.74
CA ALA A 257 2.37 63.25 20.63
C ALA A 257 3.38 64.13 19.85
N ILE A 258 3.97 63.56 18.78
CA ILE A 258 4.93 64.30 17.93
C ILE A 258 4.20 65.41 17.15
N SER A 259 2.99 65.20 16.65
CA SER A 259 2.16 66.21 15.97
C SER A 259 1.91 67.42 16.92
N THR A 260 1.50 67.16 18.15
CA THR A 260 1.31 68.22 19.16
C THR A 260 2.59 68.99 19.46
N ARG A 261 3.72 68.33 19.49
CA ARG A 261 5.02 68.99 19.67
C ARG A 261 5.44 69.78 18.44
N LEU A 262 5.17 69.32 17.26
CA LEU A 262 5.41 70.06 16.01
C LEU A 262 4.59 71.37 15.97
N GLU A 263 3.32 71.32 16.31
CA GLU A 263 2.43 72.50 16.40
C GLU A 263 2.95 73.53 17.39
N LYS A 264 3.63 73.09 18.47
CA LYS A 264 4.26 73.93 19.48
C LYS A 264 5.70 74.35 19.15
N GLY A 265 6.21 73.96 17.97
CA GLY A 265 7.59 74.26 17.55
C GLY A 265 8.66 73.43 18.28
N ALA A 266 8.30 72.38 19.02
CA ALA A 266 9.18 71.51 19.80
C ALA A 266 9.56 70.20 19.11
N ALA A 267 9.14 69.99 17.84
CA ALA A 267 9.52 68.88 16.96
C ALA A 267 9.67 69.41 15.52
N THR A 268 10.34 68.60 14.67
CA THR A 268 10.56 68.96 13.24
C THR A 268 9.62 68.18 12.31
N MET A 269 9.49 68.64 11.06
CA MET A 269 8.81 67.85 10.01
C MET A 269 9.49 66.53 9.73
N LEU A 270 10.80 66.38 9.98
CA LEU A 270 11.54 65.15 9.90
C LEU A 270 11.04 64.14 10.94
N ASP A 271 10.89 64.59 12.19
CA ASP A 271 10.39 63.75 13.28
C ASP A 271 8.99 63.20 13.00
N TYR A 272 8.09 64.07 12.50
CA TYR A 272 6.76 63.71 12.09
C TYR A 272 6.77 62.71 10.93
N GLY A 273 7.57 62.96 9.88
CA GLY A 273 7.68 62.09 8.71
C GLY A 273 8.21 60.69 9.07
N GLN A 274 9.23 60.60 9.94
CA GLN A 274 9.76 59.34 10.42
C GLN A 274 8.72 58.52 11.17
N GLN A 275 8.01 59.11 12.09
CA GLN A 275 6.98 58.40 12.86
C GLN A 275 5.74 58.03 12.01
N ALA A 276 5.37 58.89 11.07
CA ALA A 276 4.33 58.61 10.10
C ALA A 276 4.70 57.40 9.22
N ALA A 277 5.98 57.27 8.83
CA ALA A 277 6.49 56.12 8.10
C ALA A 277 6.42 54.84 8.95
N VAL A 278 6.80 54.87 10.23
CA VAL A 278 6.64 53.75 11.17
C VAL A 278 5.17 53.30 11.24
N LEU A 279 4.23 54.26 11.43
CA LEU A 279 2.81 53.94 11.45
C LEU A 279 2.33 53.30 10.15
N ALA A 280 2.69 53.88 9.02
CA ALA A 280 2.33 53.33 7.70
C ALA A 280 2.90 51.91 7.51
N GLY A 281 4.15 51.68 7.94
CA GLY A 281 4.77 50.37 7.94
C GLY A 281 4.01 49.34 8.78
N GLN A 282 3.57 49.73 9.99
CA GLN A 282 2.77 48.82 10.84
C GLN A 282 1.38 48.55 10.22
N LYS A 283 0.71 49.53 9.65
CA LYS A 283 -0.56 49.31 8.94
C LYS A 283 -0.40 48.40 7.73
N ALA A 284 0.72 48.47 7.02
CA ALA A 284 1.04 47.61 5.88
C ALA A 284 1.24 46.13 6.24
N THR A 285 1.50 45.80 7.51
CA THR A 285 1.64 44.37 7.96
C THR A 285 0.28 43.66 8.05
N ILE A 286 -0.84 44.38 8.21
CA ILE A 286 -2.16 43.81 8.47
C ILE A 286 -2.73 43.06 7.25
N PRO A 287 -2.78 43.63 6.02
CA PRO A 287 -3.38 42.93 4.87
C PRO A 287 -2.76 41.59 4.52
N PRO A 288 -1.41 41.42 4.54
CA PRO A 288 -0.80 40.09 4.32
C PRO A 288 -1.15 39.06 5.40
N LEU A 289 -1.29 39.50 6.65
CA LEU A 289 -1.73 38.63 7.75
C LEU A 289 -3.20 38.20 7.60
N GLU A 290 -4.07 39.11 7.20
CA GLU A 290 -5.49 38.81 6.90
C GLU A 290 -5.59 37.82 5.72
N GLN A 291 -4.79 38.02 4.67
CA GLN A 291 -4.71 37.10 3.54
C GLN A 291 -4.28 35.71 4.02
N THR A 292 -3.20 35.63 4.80
CA THR A 292 -2.69 34.39 5.34
C THR A 292 -3.72 33.67 6.22
N LEU A 293 -4.45 34.43 7.07
CA LEU A 293 -5.50 33.85 7.90
C LEU A 293 -6.60 33.20 7.05
N ARG A 294 -7.09 33.93 6.02
CA ARG A 294 -8.12 33.39 5.12
C ARG A 294 -7.63 32.15 4.37
N GLN A 295 -6.42 32.18 3.82
CA GLN A 295 -5.84 31.05 3.10
C GLN A 295 -5.63 29.83 4.01
N THR A 296 -5.18 30.04 5.25
CA THR A 296 -5.01 28.93 6.21
C THR A 296 -6.35 28.32 6.61
N LYS A 297 -7.40 29.14 6.78
CA LYS A 297 -8.78 28.64 7.01
C LYS A 297 -9.30 27.82 5.83
N VAL A 298 -9.02 28.24 4.59
CA VAL A 298 -9.36 27.47 3.38
C VAL A 298 -8.63 26.11 3.39
N THR A 299 -7.33 26.11 3.70
CA THR A 299 -6.57 24.87 3.82
C THR A 299 -7.14 23.94 4.89
N LEU A 300 -7.49 24.49 6.04
CA LEU A 300 -8.10 23.72 7.13
C LEU A 300 -9.46 23.13 6.71
N ALA A 301 -10.30 23.89 6.01
CA ALA A 301 -11.59 23.39 5.51
C ALA A 301 -11.41 22.17 4.58
N VAL A 302 -10.46 22.25 3.64
CA VAL A 302 -10.15 21.13 2.74
C VAL A 302 -9.67 19.90 3.51
N LEU A 303 -8.81 20.09 4.53
CA LEU A 303 -8.35 19.00 5.39
C LEU A 303 -9.49 18.35 6.19
N LEU A 304 -10.53 19.11 6.51
CA LEU A 304 -11.73 18.63 7.21
C LEU A 304 -12.81 18.07 6.26
N GLY A 305 -12.56 18.04 4.95
CA GLY A 305 -13.54 17.60 3.96
C GLY A 305 -14.73 18.55 3.78
N GLN A 306 -14.58 19.82 4.21
CA GLN A 306 -15.66 20.83 4.16
C GLN A 306 -15.38 21.89 3.10
N THR A 307 -16.46 22.59 2.66
CA THR A 307 -16.28 23.78 1.84
C THR A 307 -15.84 24.96 2.72
N PRO A 308 -14.96 25.86 2.20
CA PRO A 308 -14.45 26.97 3.00
C PRO A 308 -15.53 27.89 3.60
N GLU A 309 -16.69 27.97 2.96
CA GLU A 309 -17.81 28.81 3.37
C GLU A 309 -18.55 28.26 4.60
N THR A 310 -18.47 26.94 4.84
CA THR A 310 -19.20 26.30 5.95
C THR A 310 -18.37 26.21 7.22
N LEU A 311 -17.04 26.37 7.11
CA LEU A 311 -16.13 26.23 8.26
C LEU A 311 -16.09 27.51 9.09
N ASP A 312 -16.64 27.46 10.32
CA ASP A 312 -16.43 28.50 11.33
C ASP A 312 -15.27 28.09 12.26
N VAL A 313 -14.20 28.89 12.23
CA VAL A 313 -13.03 28.70 13.13
C VAL A 313 -13.06 29.86 14.13
N LYS A 314 -13.47 29.56 15.35
CA LYS A 314 -13.48 30.53 16.46
C LYS A 314 -12.05 30.98 16.78
N GLY A 315 -11.12 30.04 16.75
CA GLY A 315 -9.73 30.32 17.01
C GLY A 315 -9.44 30.62 18.48
N GLY A 316 -8.46 31.51 18.72
CA GLY A 316 -8.03 31.84 20.06
C GLY A 316 -6.61 32.40 20.09
N SER A 317 -5.78 31.92 21.01
CA SER A 317 -4.39 32.34 21.16
C SER A 317 -3.51 31.14 21.52
N LEU A 318 -2.31 31.11 20.96
CA LEU A 318 -1.28 30.12 21.34
C LEU A 318 -0.90 30.22 22.82
N LYS A 319 -1.04 31.40 23.43
CA LYS A 319 -0.70 31.65 24.84
C LYS A 319 -1.56 30.83 25.82
N GLY A 320 -2.79 30.45 25.41
CA GLY A 320 -3.72 29.67 26.24
C GLY A 320 -3.53 28.15 26.13
N LEU A 321 -2.73 27.68 25.21
CA LEU A 321 -2.55 26.26 24.96
C LEU A 321 -1.60 25.61 25.98
N ARG A 322 -1.79 24.30 26.17
CA ARG A 322 -0.91 23.44 26.98
C ARG A 322 -0.04 22.61 26.07
N TYR A 323 1.25 22.51 26.38
CA TYR A 323 2.13 21.62 25.64
C TYR A 323 1.90 20.16 26.08
N PRO A 324 1.51 19.25 25.16
CA PRO A 324 1.28 17.86 25.48
C PRO A 324 2.62 17.16 25.73
N ARG A 325 2.79 16.56 26.91
CA ARG A 325 4.00 15.78 27.22
C ARG A 325 3.89 14.41 26.57
N LEU A 326 4.92 14.03 25.84
CA LEU A 326 5.08 12.73 25.19
C LEU A 326 6.40 12.11 25.67
N ASP A 327 6.34 10.86 26.12
CA ASP A 327 7.51 10.06 26.44
C ASP A 327 7.85 9.17 25.23
N PRO A 328 9.04 9.27 24.61
CA PRO A 328 9.38 8.53 23.41
C PRO A 328 9.52 7.02 23.66
N GLY A 329 9.91 6.61 24.87
CA GLY A 329 10.24 5.22 25.16
C GLY A 329 11.61 4.81 24.64
N LEU A 330 11.78 3.51 24.41
CA LEU A 330 12.99 2.94 23.81
C LEU A 330 12.91 3.00 22.27
N PRO A 331 14.04 3.15 21.56
CA PRO A 331 14.06 3.15 20.11
C PRO A 331 13.41 1.91 19.48
N SER A 332 13.60 0.72 20.07
CA SER A 332 12.94 -0.52 19.64
C SER A 332 11.42 -0.48 19.80
N GLU A 333 10.90 0.16 20.86
CA GLU A 333 9.44 0.31 21.06
C GLU A 333 8.82 1.26 20.04
N VAL A 334 9.55 2.30 19.61
CA VAL A 334 9.09 3.23 18.57
C VAL A 334 8.91 2.52 17.25
N LEU A 335 9.87 1.67 16.85
CA LEU A 335 9.75 0.89 15.60
C LEU A 335 8.51 0.00 15.58
N LEU A 336 8.15 -0.60 16.72
CA LEU A 336 6.96 -1.46 16.83
C LEU A 336 5.62 -0.68 16.81
N ARG A 337 5.66 0.64 16.99
CA ARG A 337 4.46 1.51 17.05
C ARG A 337 4.26 2.35 15.82
N ARG A 338 5.06 2.15 14.78
CA ARG A 338 4.97 2.93 13.54
C ARG A 338 4.33 2.11 12.43
N PRO A 339 3.17 2.55 11.90
CA PRO A 339 2.50 1.84 10.82
C PRO A 339 3.29 1.86 9.49
N ASP A 340 4.12 2.88 9.24
CA ASP A 340 4.99 2.95 8.05
C ASP A 340 6.11 1.91 8.05
N VAL A 341 6.60 1.52 9.24
CA VAL A 341 7.56 0.40 9.39
C VAL A 341 6.84 -0.93 9.16
N ALA A 342 5.63 -1.09 9.72
CA ALA A 342 4.81 -2.28 9.52
C ALA A 342 4.38 -2.46 8.05
N GLU A 343 4.07 -1.37 7.34
CA GLU A 343 3.82 -1.36 5.90
C GLU A 343 5.03 -1.90 5.13
N ALA A 344 6.21 -1.36 5.40
CA ALA A 344 7.44 -1.77 4.73
C ALA A 344 7.79 -3.25 5.01
N GLU A 345 7.51 -3.76 6.21
CA GLU A 345 7.66 -5.17 6.57
C GLU A 345 6.67 -6.06 5.78
N ALA A 346 5.41 -5.66 5.67
CA ALA A 346 4.40 -6.39 4.89
C ALA A 346 4.76 -6.43 3.40
N LEU A 347 5.26 -5.32 2.84
CA LEU A 347 5.75 -5.25 1.47
C LEU A 347 6.94 -6.19 1.24
N LEU A 348 7.89 -6.24 2.18
CA LEU A 348 9.04 -7.14 2.12
C LEU A 348 8.61 -8.60 2.13
N ALA A 349 7.73 -8.97 3.05
CA ALA A 349 7.17 -10.32 3.15
C ALA A 349 6.40 -10.71 1.87
N SER A 350 5.64 -9.80 1.26
CA SER A 350 4.97 -10.02 -0.03
C SER A 350 5.96 -10.33 -1.15
N ARG A 351 7.10 -9.62 -1.20
CA ARG A 351 8.17 -9.89 -2.19
C ARG A 351 8.85 -11.24 -1.97
N GLU A 352 9.00 -11.68 -0.73
CA GLU A 352 9.50 -13.01 -0.43
C GLU A 352 8.61 -14.10 -1.04
N PHE A 353 7.30 -14.01 -0.84
CA PHE A 353 6.35 -14.93 -1.47
C PHE A 353 6.35 -14.84 -3.01
N SER A 354 6.64 -13.67 -3.58
CA SER A 354 6.80 -13.52 -5.03
C SER A 354 8.02 -14.28 -5.56
N VAL A 355 9.14 -14.28 -4.83
CA VAL A 355 10.33 -15.10 -5.16
C VAL A 355 10.01 -16.60 -5.06
N LEU A 356 9.30 -17.02 -3.99
CA LEU A 356 8.88 -18.42 -3.83
C LEU A 356 7.92 -18.86 -4.94
N ARG A 357 7.01 -17.99 -5.39
CA ARG A 357 6.15 -18.22 -6.55
C ARG A 357 6.96 -18.43 -7.83
N ALA A 358 7.94 -17.57 -8.09
CA ALA A 358 8.79 -17.68 -9.28
C ALA A 358 9.65 -18.94 -9.24
N ARG A 359 10.14 -19.34 -8.06
CA ARG A 359 10.82 -20.64 -7.85
C ARG A 359 9.88 -21.82 -8.15
N ALA A 360 8.64 -21.77 -7.69
CA ALA A 360 7.65 -22.83 -7.92
C ALA A 360 7.33 -23.03 -9.41
N ALA A 361 7.48 -22.00 -10.25
CA ALA A 361 7.23 -22.08 -11.69
C ALA A 361 8.23 -22.97 -12.45
N PHE A 362 9.37 -23.32 -11.86
CA PHE A 362 10.33 -24.27 -12.45
C PHE A 362 9.85 -25.72 -12.40
N PHE A 363 8.88 -26.04 -11.58
CA PHE A 363 8.39 -27.40 -11.39
C PHE A 363 7.20 -27.73 -12.31
N PRO A 364 6.91 -29.04 -12.54
CA PRO A 364 5.80 -29.44 -13.40
C PRO A 364 4.45 -28.92 -12.92
N SER A 365 3.64 -28.40 -13.81
CA SER A 365 2.24 -28.06 -13.52
C SER A 365 1.32 -29.24 -13.83
N ILE A 366 0.36 -29.50 -12.94
CA ILE A 366 -0.66 -30.55 -13.10
C ILE A 366 -2.02 -29.90 -13.17
N THR A 367 -2.67 -29.97 -14.32
CA THR A 367 -3.99 -29.41 -14.54
C THR A 367 -5.01 -30.53 -14.73
N LEU A 368 -6.08 -30.52 -13.94
CA LEU A 368 -7.24 -31.38 -14.11
C LEU A 368 -8.27 -30.64 -14.96
N ASN A 369 -8.79 -31.31 -15.99
CA ASN A 369 -9.83 -30.79 -16.85
C ASN A 369 -11.02 -31.73 -16.84
N GLY A 370 -12.23 -31.18 -16.74
CA GLY A 370 -13.47 -31.92 -16.82
C GLY A 370 -14.45 -31.22 -17.76
N ARG A 371 -15.17 -32.01 -18.52
CA ARG A 371 -16.25 -31.55 -19.38
C ARG A 371 -17.44 -32.44 -19.21
N TYR A 372 -18.63 -31.88 -19.07
CA TYR A 372 -19.89 -32.57 -19.05
C TYR A 372 -20.92 -31.76 -19.81
N GLY A 373 -21.58 -32.36 -20.82
CA GLY A 373 -22.56 -31.63 -21.59
C GLY A 373 -23.17 -32.43 -22.76
N LEU A 374 -23.66 -31.71 -23.73
CA LEU A 374 -24.33 -32.21 -24.91
C LEU A 374 -23.49 -31.90 -26.15
N GLN A 375 -23.34 -32.86 -27.05
CA GLN A 375 -22.58 -32.70 -28.27
C GLN A 375 -23.31 -33.40 -29.45
N SER A 376 -23.52 -32.71 -30.56
CA SER A 376 -24.17 -33.27 -31.75
C SER A 376 -23.69 -32.58 -33.02
N ILE A 377 -23.65 -33.34 -34.12
CA ILE A 377 -23.36 -32.81 -35.45
C ILE A 377 -24.64 -32.19 -36.10
N VAL A 378 -25.83 -32.44 -35.53
CA VAL A 378 -27.11 -31.90 -35.98
C VAL A 378 -27.78 -31.19 -34.80
N LEU A 379 -28.08 -29.90 -34.97
CA LEU A 379 -28.63 -29.05 -33.89
C LEU A 379 -29.94 -29.63 -33.28
N ARG A 380 -30.87 -30.16 -34.10
CA ARG A 380 -32.13 -30.75 -33.62
C ARG A 380 -31.94 -31.94 -32.67
N ASN A 381 -30.76 -32.59 -32.71
CA ASN A 381 -30.46 -33.77 -31.90
C ASN A 381 -29.66 -33.41 -30.63
N LEU A 382 -29.28 -32.12 -30.45
CA LEU A 382 -28.43 -31.71 -29.36
C LEU A 382 -29.06 -31.96 -27.98
N LEU A 383 -30.37 -31.80 -27.86
CA LEU A 383 -31.09 -31.99 -26.58
C LEU A 383 -31.57 -33.43 -26.34
N ARG A 384 -31.12 -34.39 -27.14
CA ARG A 384 -31.47 -35.80 -26.95
C ARG A 384 -30.54 -36.43 -25.90
N PRO A 385 -30.99 -37.45 -25.15
CA PRO A 385 -30.13 -38.17 -24.18
C PRO A 385 -28.87 -38.75 -24.80
N GLU A 386 -28.91 -39.16 -26.07
CA GLU A 386 -27.77 -39.75 -26.79
C GLU A 386 -26.68 -38.71 -27.13
N ALA A 387 -26.98 -37.43 -26.97
CA ALA A 387 -26.00 -36.33 -27.16
C ALA A 387 -25.13 -36.06 -25.92
N ILE A 388 -25.38 -36.74 -24.79
CA ILE A 388 -24.59 -36.55 -23.56
C ILE A 388 -23.14 -37.01 -23.82
N ALA A 389 -22.22 -36.12 -23.58
CA ALA A 389 -20.78 -36.37 -23.66
C ALA A 389 -20.08 -35.88 -22.40
N TRP A 390 -19.14 -36.64 -21.91
CA TRP A 390 -18.30 -36.24 -20.79
C TRP A 390 -16.85 -36.63 -21.05
N GLU A 391 -15.95 -35.84 -20.46
CA GLU A 391 -14.50 -36.04 -20.55
C GLU A 391 -13.88 -35.63 -19.23
N ILE A 392 -12.99 -36.44 -18.71
CA ILE A 392 -12.14 -36.12 -17.56
C ILE A 392 -10.71 -36.45 -17.96
N GLY A 393 -9.81 -35.48 -17.80
CA GLY A 393 -8.42 -35.63 -18.15
C GLY A 393 -7.49 -34.89 -17.19
N SER A 394 -6.24 -35.27 -17.22
CA SER A 394 -5.18 -34.55 -16.54
C SER A 394 -4.07 -34.24 -17.53
N ASN A 395 -3.48 -33.05 -17.40
CA ASN A 395 -2.32 -32.64 -18.18
C ASN A 395 -1.16 -32.34 -17.25
N LEU A 396 -0.01 -32.94 -17.51
CA LEU A 396 1.28 -32.64 -16.87
C LEU A 396 2.13 -31.87 -17.86
N ALA A 397 2.52 -30.64 -17.54
CA ALA A 397 3.40 -29.83 -18.36
C ALA A 397 4.65 -29.41 -17.58
N GLN A 398 5.82 -29.72 -18.15
CA GLN A 398 7.14 -29.33 -17.59
C GLN A 398 7.91 -28.58 -18.67
N PRO A 399 8.22 -27.28 -18.48
CA PRO A 399 9.14 -26.57 -19.35
C PRO A 399 10.55 -27.18 -19.22
N LEU A 400 11.12 -27.65 -20.32
CA LEU A 400 12.50 -28.16 -20.35
C LEU A 400 13.49 -27.09 -20.83
N PHE A 401 13.06 -26.25 -21.75
CA PHE A 401 13.81 -25.10 -22.25
C PHE A 401 12.82 -24.02 -22.72
N ASP A 402 12.97 -22.82 -22.20
CA ASP A 402 12.11 -21.68 -22.49
C ASP A 402 12.91 -20.40 -22.87
N GLY A 403 14.17 -20.58 -23.27
CA GLY A 403 15.05 -19.46 -23.60
C GLY A 403 15.43 -18.60 -22.37
N PHE A 404 15.58 -19.22 -21.19
CA PHE A 404 15.92 -18.58 -19.90
C PHE A 404 14.83 -17.65 -19.34
N ASN A 405 13.60 -17.76 -19.80
CA ASN A 405 12.50 -16.93 -19.32
C ASN A 405 12.23 -17.13 -17.82
N LEU A 406 12.08 -18.39 -17.38
CA LEU A 406 11.85 -18.71 -15.94
C LEU A 406 13.02 -18.26 -15.07
N GLN A 407 14.26 -18.44 -15.53
CA GLN A 407 15.43 -17.95 -14.82
C GLN A 407 15.41 -16.41 -14.69
N GLY A 408 15.16 -15.71 -15.79
CA GLY A 408 15.04 -14.26 -15.79
C GLY A 408 13.93 -13.74 -14.87
N GLN A 409 12.77 -14.43 -14.83
CA GLN A 409 11.69 -14.09 -13.92
C GLN A 409 12.09 -14.30 -12.45
N TYR A 410 12.79 -15.38 -12.14
CA TYR A 410 13.28 -15.65 -10.79
C TYR A 410 14.31 -14.62 -10.33
N GLU A 411 15.29 -14.30 -11.17
CA GLU A 411 16.28 -13.25 -10.92
C GLU A 411 15.64 -11.86 -10.76
N LEU A 412 14.60 -11.56 -11.56
CA LEU A 412 13.84 -10.34 -11.44
C LEU A 412 13.17 -10.21 -10.06
N GLU A 413 12.50 -11.28 -9.59
CA GLU A 413 11.86 -11.24 -8.28
C GLU A 413 12.87 -11.18 -7.13
N GLN A 414 14.04 -11.82 -7.26
CA GLN A 414 15.16 -11.65 -6.32
C GLN A 414 15.67 -10.20 -6.28
N GLY A 415 15.81 -9.57 -7.46
CA GLY A 415 16.17 -8.15 -7.56
C GLY A 415 15.18 -7.24 -6.85
N ARG A 416 13.88 -7.46 -7.08
CA ARG A 416 12.79 -6.73 -6.42
C ARG A 416 12.77 -6.93 -4.91
N TYR A 417 13.06 -8.14 -4.44
CA TYR A 417 13.19 -8.39 -3.00
C TYR A 417 14.35 -7.61 -2.39
N LYS A 418 15.52 -7.62 -3.05
CA LYS A 418 16.71 -6.86 -2.58
C LYS A 418 16.44 -5.36 -2.54
N GLU A 419 15.72 -4.82 -3.52
CA GLU A 419 15.27 -3.43 -3.53
C GLU A 419 14.40 -3.11 -2.31
N VAL A 420 13.34 -3.89 -2.09
CA VAL A 420 12.41 -3.66 -0.97
C VAL A 420 13.09 -3.88 0.38
N ALA A 421 14.05 -4.83 0.47
CA ALA A 421 14.87 -5.03 1.65
C ALA A 421 15.72 -3.78 2.00
N ALA A 422 16.30 -3.13 1.00
CA ALA A 422 17.01 -1.87 1.20
C ALA A 422 16.07 -0.73 1.63
N LEU A 423 14.88 -0.63 1.02
CA LEU A 423 13.85 0.35 1.39
C LEU A 423 13.32 0.12 2.82
N TYR A 424 13.14 -1.13 3.24
CA TYR A 424 12.76 -1.46 4.62
C TYR A 424 13.81 -0.98 5.62
N ARG A 425 15.11 -1.25 5.36
CA ARG A 425 16.19 -0.72 6.20
C ARG A 425 16.23 0.80 6.23
N GLN A 426 16.02 1.44 5.07
CA GLN A 426 15.91 2.91 4.98
C GLN A 426 14.75 3.44 5.82
N ARG A 427 13.59 2.77 5.81
CA ARG A 427 12.42 3.16 6.61
C ARG A 427 12.71 3.09 8.11
N ILE A 428 13.41 2.06 8.58
CA ILE A 428 13.85 1.94 9.98
C ILE A 428 14.75 3.12 10.37
N LEU A 429 15.76 3.42 9.53
CA LEU A 429 16.67 4.54 9.79
C LEU A 429 15.93 5.89 9.80
N ALA A 430 15.01 6.09 8.85
CA ALA A 430 14.18 7.29 8.80
C ALA A 430 13.33 7.43 10.06
N ALA A 431 12.70 6.35 10.52
CA ALA A 431 11.87 6.35 11.74
C ALA A 431 12.66 6.77 12.99
N LEU A 432 13.91 6.28 13.14
CA LEU A 432 14.79 6.68 14.23
C LEU A 432 15.24 8.14 14.11
N ALA A 433 15.60 8.58 12.89
CA ALA A 433 16.02 9.95 12.60
C ALA A 433 14.88 10.96 12.81
N ASP A 434 13.65 10.63 12.39
CA ASP A 434 12.45 11.46 12.62
C ASP A 434 12.22 11.68 14.12
N THR A 435 12.33 10.60 14.90
CA THR A 435 12.11 10.66 16.35
C THR A 435 13.17 11.52 17.03
N GLU A 436 14.46 11.31 16.71
CA GLU A 436 15.55 12.11 17.27
C GLU A 436 15.42 13.60 16.88
N SER A 437 15.09 13.87 15.60
CA SER A 437 14.88 15.24 15.10
C SER A 437 13.70 15.93 15.81
N ALA A 438 12.61 15.21 16.05
CA ALA A 438 11.45 15.74 16.75
C ALA A 438 11.75 16.02 18.24
N LEU A 439 12.57 15.18 18.89
CA LEU A 439 13.04 15.41 20.27
C LEU A 439 13.94 16.64 20.37
N ILE A 440 14.89 16.80 19.43
CA ILE A 440 15.72 18.00 19.32
C ILE A 440 14.84 19.25 19.15
N ALA A 441 13.90 19.20 18.21
CA ALA A 441 12.98 20.31 17.94
C ALA A 441 12.17 20.68 19.20
N ALA A 442 11.60 19.71 19.91
CA ALA A 442 10.84 19.94 21.14
C ALA A 442 11.66 20.64 22.22
N LYS A 443 12.92 20.23 22.38
CA LYS A 443 13.83 20.80 23.37
C LYS A 443 14.29 22.20 23.01
N GLU A 444 14.72 22.43 21.76
CA GLU A 444 15.27 23.71 21.34
C GLU A 444 14.19 24.78 21.16
N THR A 445 12.99 24.42 20.67
CA THR A 445 11.86 25.37 20.58
C THR A 445 11.35 25.80 21.96
N ALA A 446 11.39 24.91 22.97
CA ALA A 446 11.07 25.29 24.35
C ALA A 446 12.05 26.34 24.91
N LYS A 447 13.37 26.21 24.63
CA LYS A 447 14.36 27.22 24.97
C LYS A 447 14.14 28.54 24.25
N SER A 448 13.81 28.46 22.92
CA SER A 448 13.56 29.63 22.11
C SER A 448 12.34 30.44 22.62
N VAL A 449 11.27 29.79 23.07
CA VAL A 449 10.12 30.47 23.69
C VAL A 449 10.56 31.18 24.95
N LYS A 450 11.32 30.53 25.86
CA LYS A 450 11.78 31.14 27.11
C LYS A 450 12.66 32.38 26.86
N ILE A 451 13.64 32.26 25.96
CA ILE A 451 14.54 33.37 25.60
C ILE A 451 13.75 34.50 24.93
N GLY A 452 12.79 34.15 24.06
CA GLY A 452 11.91 35.11 23.40
C GLY A 452 11.03 35.89 24.39
N GLU A 453 10.52 35.25 25.44
CA GLU A 453 9.76 35.89 26.51
C GLU A 453 10.64 36.87 27.32
N GLU A 454 11.87 36.49 27.62
CA GLU A 454 12.84 37.36 28.27
C GLU A 454 13.19 38.58 27.39
N ALA A 455 13.46 38.36 26.09
CA ALA A 455 13.78 39.41 25.13
C ALA A 455 12.63 40.42 24.97
N LEU A 456 11.38 39.89 24.84
CA LEU A 456 10.19 40.73 24.75
C LEU A 456 10.00 41.57 26.04
N ALA A 457 10.19 40.98 27.22
CA ALA A 457 10.07 41.69 28.49
C ALA A 457 11.10 42.84 28.59
N MET A 458 12.35 42.61 28.23
CA MET A 458 13.40 43.65 28.27
C MET A 458 13.15 44.74 27.21
N SER A 459 12.74 44.38 26.01
CA SER A 459 12.42 45.34 24.94
C SER A 459 11.20 46.20 25.30
N LYS A 460 10.22 45.64 26.04
CA LYS A 460 9.07 46.41 26.55
C LYS A 460 9.51 47.45 27.57
N ILE A 461 10.39 47.11 28.54
CA ILE A 461 10.96 48.02 29.50
C ILE A 461 11.71 49.17 28.80
N ALA A 462 12.51 48.83 27.77
CA ALA A 462 13.23 49.80 26.96
C ALA A 462 12.27 50.78 26.24
N LEU A 463 11.19 50.21 25.64
CA LEU A 463 10.20 51.01 24.96
C LEU A 463 9.48 51.99 25.90
N ASP A 464 9.06 51.52 27.07
CA ASP A 464 8.37 52.36 28.07
C ASP A 464 9.30 53.46 28.57
N ALA A 465 10.60 53.16 28.82
CA ALA A 465 11.58 54.15 29.23
C ALA A 465 11.83 55.24 28.17
N VAL A 466 12.03 54.80 26.90
CA VAL A 466 12.27 55.74 25.79
C VAL A 466 11.04 56.61 25.49
N GLN A 467 9.84 56.10 25.65
CA GLN A 467 8.60 56.88 25.50
C GLN A 467 8.50 57.97 26.57
N ALA A 468 8.87 57.70 27.83
CA ALA A 468 8.92 58.67 28.91
C ALA A 468 9.99 59.74 28.63
N GLN A 469 11.19 59.34 28.26
CA GLN A 469 12.31 60.24 27.97
C GLN A 469 12.05 61.15 26.76
N LEU A 470 11.31 60.69 25.76
CA LEU A 470 10.88 61.53 24.63
C LEU A 470 9.98 62.67 25.09
N LEU A 471 9.03 62.39 26.00
CA LEU A 471 8.14 63.42 26.54
C LEU A 471 8.89 64.49 27.27
N GLU A 472 9.98 64.14 27.95
CA GLU A 472 10.88 65.06 28.65
C GLU A 472 11.92 65.75 27.74
N GLY A 473 11.99 65.35 26.47
CA GLY A 473 12.92 65.91 25.49
C GLY A 473 14.37 65.42 25.62
N VAL A 474 14.59 64.32 26.34
CA VAL A 474 15.93 63.76 26.62
C VAL A 474 16.44 62.90 25.44
N VAL A 475 15.55 62.29 24.70
CA VAL A 475 15.85 61.46 23.52
C VAL A 475 15.18 62.00 22.26
N ASP A 476 15.74 61.64 21.12
CA ASP A 476 15.18 61.97 19.79
C ASP A 476 14.19 60.90 19.29
N VAL A 477 13.46 61.25 18.21
CA VAL A 477 12.47 60.39 17.57
C VAL A 477 13.15 59.18 16.89
N ILE A 478 14.41 59.30 16.46
CA ILE A 478 15.18 58.20 15.83
C ILE A 478 15.41 57.08 16.83
N THR A 479 15.89 57.45 18.05
CA THR A 479 16.07 56.50 19.15
C THR A 479 14.77 55.82 19.53
N LEU A 480 13.65 56.58 19.65
CA LEU A 480 12.34 55.99 19.89
C LEU A 480 11.94 55.00 18.80
N SER A 481 12.04 55.40 17.52
CA SER A 481 11.62 54.56 16.37
C SER A 481 12.43 53.26 16.32
N THR A 482 13.74 53.28 16.63
CA THR A 482 14.62 52.12 16.71
C THR A 482 14.19 51.14 17.80
N VAL A 483 13.95 51.64 19.03
CA VAL A 483 13.50 50.81 20.15
C VAL A 483 12.11 50.24 19.91
N GLN A 484 11.20 51.08 19.35
CA GLN A 484 9.85 50.67 18.99
C GLN A 484 9.83 49.54 17.95
N THR A 485 10.64 49.67 16.90
CA THR A 485 10.76 48.62 15.86
C THR A 485 11.35 47.34 16.44
N THR A 486 12.35 47.43 17.31
CA THR A 486 12.96 46.29 18.03
C THR A 486 11.90 45.56 18.89
N TYR A 487 11.09 46.28 19.65
CA TYR A 487 10.00 45.72 20.45
C TYR A 487 8.98 44.97 19.55
N PHE A 488 8.55 45.61 18.46
CA PHE A 488 7.61 45.01 17.52
C PHE A 488 8.14 43.71 16.91
N GLN A 489 9.43 43.69 16.58
CA GLN A 489 10.09 42.50 16.04
C GLN A 489 10.14 41.34 17.06
N TYR A 490 10.48 41.62 18.32
CA TYR A 490 10.49 40.58 19.36
C TYR A 490 9.09 40.04 19.67
N ASP A 491 8.06 40.87 19.62
CA ASP A 491 6.68 40.44 19.86
C ASP A 491 6.20 39.48 18.77
N PHE A 492 6.45 39.79 17.49
CA PHE A 492 6.17 38.89 16.37
C PHE A 492 7.02 37.59 16.45
N ASN A 493 8.31 37.70 16.76
CA ASN A 493 9.20 36.54 16.84
C ASN A 493 8.76 35.58 17.95
N LEU A 494 8.25 36.07 19.07
CA LEU A 494 7.73 35.23 20.13
C LEU A 494 6.51 34.41 19.70
N VAL A 495 5.61 34.97 18.86
CA VAL A 495 4.48 34.22 18.31
C VAL A 495 4.98 33.08 17.43
N LEU A 496 5.96 33.36 16.56
CA LEU A 496 6.58 32.32 15.71
C LEU A 496 7.29 31.24 16.54
N ALA A 497 7.99 31.63 17.58
CA ALA A 497 8.65 30.68 18.50
C ALA A 497 7.61 29.78 19.21
N ARG A 498 6.49 30.33 19.66
CA ARG A 498 5.37 29.56 20.26
C ARG A 498 4.73 28.62 19.26
N LEU A 499 4.50 29.09 18.01
CA LEU A 499 3.99 28.24 16.94
C LEU A 499 4.93 27.05 16.73
N ALA A 500 6.23 27.28 16.52
CA ALA A 500 7.21 26.22 16.33
C ALA A 500 7.26 25.25 17.53
N TYR A 501 7.10 25.75 18.74
CA TYR A 501 7.05 24.92 19.95
C TYR A 501 5.85 23.98 19.93
N PHE A 502 4.63 24.43 19.61
CA PHE A 502 3.47 23.55 19.54
C PHE A 502 3.52 22.61 18.32
N GLN A 503 4.05 23.06 17.19
CA GLN A 503 4.28 22.22 16.02
C GLN A 503 5.29 21.10 16.29
N SER A 504 6.32 21.35 17.14
CA SER A 504 7.25 20.30 17.56
C SER A 504 6.56 19.17 18.33
N ALA A 505 5.51 19.47 19.10
CA ALA A 505 4.71 18.43 19.78
C ALA A 505 3.92 17.58 18.78
N VAL A 506 3.39 18.20 17.71
CA VAL A 506 2.69 17.47 16.62
C VAL A 506 3.67 16.59 15.86
N SER A 507 4.86 17.11 15.54
CA SER A 507 5.91 16.35 14.86
C SER A 507 6.39 15.17 15.72
N LEU A 508 6.56 15.36 17.03
CA LEU A 508 6.92 14.28 17.94
C LEU A 508 5.80 13.23 18.03
N TYR A 509 4.55 13.64 18.10
CA TYR A 509 3.41 12.73 18.05
C TYR A 509 3.43 11.87 16.78
N GLN A 510 3.65 12.47 15.63
CA GLN A 510 3.72 11.77 14.34
C GLN A 510 4.94 10.81 14.30
N ALA A 511 6.11 11.25 14.74
CA ALA A 511 7.32 10.44 14.75
C ALA A 511 7.22 9.21 15.68
N LEU A 512 6.42 9.33 16.74
CA LEU A 512 6.16 8.24 17.69
C LEU A 512 5.02 7.30 17.23
N GLY A 513 4.51 7.47 16.01
CA GLY A 513 3.48 6.61 15.43
C GLY A 513 2.04 7.01 15.75
N GLY A 514 1.79 8.25 16.20
CA GLY A 514 0.43 8.81 16.29
C GLY A 514 -0.56 8.07 17.21
N GLY A 515 -0.05 7.31 18.18
CA GLY A 515 -0.90 6.48 19.06
C GLY A 515 -1.32 5.14 18.44
N TRP A 516 -0.80 4.80 17.28
CA TRP A 516 -1.01 3.49 16.67
C TRP A 516 -0.35 2.37 17.48
N SER A 517 -0.99 1.20 17.54
CA SER A 517 -0.39 -0.02 18.10
C SER A 517 -0.92 -1.26 17.38
N PRO A 518 -0.12 -2.32 17.24
CA PRO A 518 -0.56 -3.58 16.64
C PRO A 518 -1.77 -4.20 17.34
N THR A 519 -1.84 -4.07 18.67
CA THR A 519 -2.94 -4.61 19.50
C THR A 519 -4.27 -3.90 19.26
N THR A 520 -4.25 -2.58 19.15
CA THR A 520 -5.44 -1.77 18.83
C THR A 520 -5.93 -2.13 17.42
N ARG A 521 -5.01 -2.28 16.48
CA ARG A 521 -5.32 -2.68 15.10
C ARG A 521 -5.95 -4.06 14.99
N ASN A 522 -5.41 -5.06 15.69
CA ASN A 522 -5.97 -6.41 15.69
C ASN A 522 -7.39 -6.44 16.27
N ALA A 523 -7.68 -5.62 17.28
CA ALA A 523 -9.03 -5.49 17.82
C ALA A 523 -10.00 -4.81 16.85
N GLU A 524 -9.56 -3.80 16.10
CA GLU A 524 -10.36 -3.15 15.05
C GLU A 524 -10.63 -4.09 13.88
N LEU A 525 -9.61 -4.85 13.44
CA LEU A 525 -9.76 -5.86 12.38
C LEU A 525 -10.71 -6.98 12.79
N ALA A 526 -10.66 -7.44 14.04
CA ALA A 526 -11.60 -8.42 14.56
C ALA A 526 -13.04 -7.89 14.51
N ARG A 527 -13.28 -6.65 14.96
CA ARG A 527 -14.61 -6.02 14.90
C ARG A 527 -15.10 -5.80 13.46
N ALA A 528 -14.20 -5.38 12.57
CA ALA A 528 -14.53 -5.19 11.16
C ALA A 528 -14.87 -6.52 10.47
N ASN A 529 -14.14 -7.60 10.79
CA ASN A 529 -14.45 -8.94 10.30
C ASN A 529 -15.77 -9.46 10.85
N GLU A 530 -16.07 -9.26 12.13
CA GLU A 530 -17.36 -9.59 12.74
C GLU A 530 -18.52 -8.84 12.07
N ALA A 531 -18.34 -7.54 11.81
CA ALA A 531 -19.34 -6.73 11.11
C ALA A 531 -19.51 -7.16 9.63
N TYR A 532 -18.43 -7.54 8.95
CA TYR A 532 -18.48 -8.09 7.59
C TYR A 532 -19.21 -9.43 7.55
N GLU A 533 -18.88 -10.38 8.43
CA GLU A 533 -19.57 -11.67 8.51
C GLU A 533 -21.04 -11.51 8.91
N ALA A 534 -21.38 -10.54 9.76
CA ALA A 534 -22.76 -10.24 10.14
C ALA A 534 -23.59 -9.65 8.98
N ASN A 535 -22.94 -8.92 8.05
CA ASN A 535 -23.58 -8.33 6.87
C ASN A 535 -23.47 -9.18 5.60
N LYS A 536 -22.78 -10.31 5.66
CA LYS A 536 -22.63 -11.24 4.55
C LYS A 536 -23.99 -11.86 4.24
N GLY A 537 -24.56 -11.47 3.10
CA GLY A 537 -25.78 -12.09 2.59
C GLY A 537 -25.59 -13.60 2.34
N PRO A 538 -26.66 -14.35 2.00
CA PRO A 538 -26.61 -15.82 1.87
C PRO A 538 -25.75 -16.34 0.70
N TRP A 539 -25.01 -15.49 0.01
CA TRP A 539 -24.06 -15.87 -1.04
C TRP A 539 -22.62 -15.67 -0.57
N PRO A 540 -21.75 -16.71 -0.75
CA PRO A 540 -20.35 -16.65 -0.34
C PRO A 540 -19.52 -15.62 -1.10
#